data_b622e8d6ede8fa051c368b31a94451f5
#
_entry.id   b622e8d6ede8fa051c368b31a94451f5
#
_cell.length_a   1.000
_cell.length_b   1.000
_cell.length_c   1.000
_cell.angle_alpha   90.00
_cell.angle_beta   90.00
_cell.angle_gamma   90.00
#
_symmetry.space_group_name_H-M   'P 1'
#
loop_
_entity.id
_entity.type
_entity.pdbx_description
1 polymer ?
#
loop_
_entity_poly.entity_id
_entity_poly.type
_entity_poly.pdbx_seq_one_letter_code
_entity_poly.pdbx_strand_id
1 'polypeptide(L)'
;MGKTFGCLIACNDESFSVLYRETIDRMGNVAFFNPEKDVPDFDGVDLLYLPGGYPEKHLEALVGAAATRNAIKEYAEQGGRVIAECGGMMYLCDKIVTDDGEWPMCGVLPYSITARKAERKLSLGYRRFLLNGREYRGHEFHYTQFLGDIPSSITQVYNAKGETVQTPVFKYKHVLASYTHLYWGELELEQILKEL
;
A
#
# COMPACT_ATOMS: atom_id res chain seq x y z
N MET A 1 -12.80 26.42 10.95
CA MET A 1 -11.87 25.33 11.35
C MET A 1 -12.01 24.22 10.34
N GLY A 2 -10.94 23.83 9.65
CA GLY A 2 -10.97 22.70 8.73
C GLY A 2 -11.22 21.38 9.47
N LYS A 3 -11.86 20.41 8.80
CA LYS A 3 -12.06 19.05 9.35
C LYS A 3 -10.69 18.41 9.62
N THR A 4 -10.48 17.89 10.83
CA THR A 4 -9.32 17.06 11.15
C THR A 4 -9.66 15.62 10.78
N PHE A 5 -8.87 15.02 9.89
CA PHE A 5 -9.04 13.63 9.46
C PHE A 5 -8.36 12.67 10.44
N GLY A 6 -9.00 11.54 10.71
CA GLY A 6 -8.43 10.43 11.46
C GLY A 6 -7.71 9.46 10.52
N CYS A 7 -6.40 9.30 10.72
CA CYS A 7 -5.59 8.37 9.94
C CYS A 7 -5.06 7.25 10.81
N LEU A 8 -5.23 6.01 10.36
CA LEU A 8 -4.68 4.82 10.99
C LEU A 8 -3.55 4.28 10.10
N ILE A 9 -2.36 4.14 10.68
CA ILE A 9 -1.16 3.73 9.94
C ILE A 9 -0.66 2.39 10.46
N ALA A 10 -0.49 1.43 9.55
CA ALA A 10 0.22 0.20 9.84
C ALA A 10 1.71 0.52 10.02
N CYS A 11 2.24 0.23 11.18
CA CYS A 11 3.64 0.48 11.47
C CYS A 11 4.18 -0.58 12.44
N ASN A 12 5.32 -1.14 12.09
CA ASN A 12 6.18 -1.85 13.02
C ASN A 12 7.63 -1.64 12.57
N ASP A 13 8.58 -2.06 13.39
CA ASP A 13 10.01 -1.82 13.11
C ASP A 13 10.57 -2.70 11.99
N GLU A 14 9.77 -3.62 11.45
CA GLU A 14 10.24 -4.66 10.54
C GLU A 14 9.44 -4.75 9.24
N SER A 15 8.19 -5.22 9.26
CA SER A 15 7.42 -5.50 8.03
C SER A 15 6.84 -4.25 7.35
N PHE A 16 6.60 -3.18 8.10
CA PHE A 16 6.04 -1.90 7.63
C PHE A 16 6.83 -0.72 8.20
N SER A 17 8.05 -0.54 7.73
CA SER A 17 9.01 0.40 8.28
C SER A 17 9.36 1.57 7.35
N VAL A 18 8.92 1.54 6.09
CA VAL A 18 9.18 2.63 5.13
C VAL A 18 8.17 3.75 5.33
N LEU A 19 8.36 4.50 6.39
CA LEU A 19 7.48 5.59 6.80
C LEU A 19 8.31 6.84 7.09
N TYR A 20 8.04 7.90 6.34
CA TYR A 20 8.74 9.17 6.47
C TYR A 20 7.99 10.12 7.41
N ARG A 21 8.73 10.95 8.14
CA ARG A 21 8.15 11.92 9.07
C ARG A 21 7.22 12.89 8.37
N GLU A 22 7.59 13.35 7.18
CA GLU A 22 6.77 14.24 6.36
C GLU A 22 5.40 13.64 6.02
N THR A 23 5.34 12.31 5.85
CA THR A 23 4.10 11.57 5.65
C THR A 23 3.18 11.70 6.87
N ILE A 24 3.72 11.45 8.06
CA ILE A 24 2.98 11.54 9.32
C ILE A 24 2.47 12.96 9.56
N ASP A 25 3.33 13.96 9.36
CA ASP A 25 3.01 15.37 9.58
C ASP A 25 1.88 15.88 8.65
N ARG A 26 1.67 15.22 7.51
CA ARG A 26 0.62 15.54 6.54
C ARG A 26 -0.70 14.81 6.75
N MET A 27 -0.72 13.76 7.54
CA MET A 27 -1.88 12.88 7.71
C MET A 27 -2.89 13.32 8.79
N GLY A 28 -2.67 14.44 9.45
CA GLY A 28 -3.63 14.95 10.43
C GLY A 28 -3.55 14.23 11.77
N ASN A 29 -4.67 13.70 12.27
CA ASN A 29 -4.71 12.99 13.55
C ASN A 29 -4.36 11.51 13.32
N VAL A 30 -3.14 11.12 13.70
CA VAL A 30 -2.57 9.80 13.38
C VAL A 30 -2.58 8.88 14.60
N ALA A 31 -3.04 7.65 14.38
CA ALA A 31 -2.85 6.51 15.27
C ALA A 31 -2.08 5.40 14.52
N PHE A 32 -1.38 4.56 15.26
CA PHE A 32 -0.60 3.45 14.70
C PHE A 32 -1.10 2.11 15.22
N PHE A 33 -0.92 1.06 14.43
CA PHE A 33 -1.11 -0.33 14.87
C PHE A 33 -0.04 -1.23 14.26
N ASN A 34 0.30 -2.31 14.95
CA ASN A 34 1.22 -3.32 14.47
C ASN A 34 0.45 -4.45 13.79
N PRO A 35 0.56 -4.63 12.48
CA PRO A 35 -0.18 -5.66 11.73
C PRO A 35 0.10 -7.10 12.16
N GLU A 36 1.19 -7.34 12.85
CA GLU A 36 1.56 -8.68 13.34
C GLU A 36 0.90 -9.04 14.67
N LYS A 37 0.34 -8.06 15.40
CA LYS A 37 -0.14 -8.26 16.78
C LYS A 37 -1.50 -7.63 17.05
N ASP A 38 -1.74 -6.42 16.53
CA ASP A 38 -2.88 -5.61 16.92
C ASP A 38 -4.05 -5.81 15.96
N VAL A 39 -5.25 -5.90 16.51
CA VAL A 39 -6.47 -5.80 15.72
C VAL A 39 -6.84 -4.32 15.65
N PRO A 40 -6.82 -3.68 14.47
CA PRO A 40 -7.10 -2.26 14.37
C PRO A 40 -8.57 -1.95 14.65
N ASP A 41 -8.80 -0.82 15.34
CA ASP A 41 -10.12 -0.23 15.50
C ASP A 41 -10.29 0.87 14.44
N PHE A 42 -11.34 0.73 13.63
CA PHE A 42 -11.64 1.66 12.54
C PHE A 42 -12.67 2.73 12.91
N ASP A 43 -13.09 2.83 14.18
CA ASP A 43 -14.00 3.89 14.59
C ASP A 43 -13.36 5.27 14.43
N GLY A 44 -14.03 6.16 13.71
CA GLY A 44 -13.52 7.50 13.41
C GLY A 44 -12.34 7.56 12.43
N VAL A 45 -11.99 6.46 11.76
CA VAL A 45 -10.91 6.42 10.76
C VAL A 45 -11.43 6.90 9.41
N ASP A 46 -10.83 7.96 8.88
CA ASP A 46 -11.09 8.48 7.53
C ASP A 46 -10.15 7.86 6.48
N LEU A 47 -8.96 7.43 6.88
CA LEU A 47 -7.95 6.81 6.02
C LEU A 47 -7.17 5.71 6.75
N LEU A 48 -7.10 4.53 6.15
CA LEU A 48 -6.09 3.53 6.48
C LEU A 48 -4.90 3.70 5.52
N TYR A 49 -3.72 3.90 6.08
CA TYR A 49 -2.48 3.97 5.31
C TYR A 49 -1.61 2.74 5.60
N LEU A 50 -1.31 1.99 4.55
CA LEU A 50 -0.43 0.84 4.58
C LEU A 50 0.86 1.21 3.83
N PRO A 51 1.92 1.61 4.56
CA PRO A 51 3.17 2.05 3.95
C PRO A 51 3.97 0.88 3.40
N GLY A 52 5.09 1.20 2.78
CA GLY A 52 6.05 0.21 2.33
C GLY A 52 6.76 -0.52 3.47
N GLY A 53 7.45 -1.56 3.10
CA GLY A 53 8.19 -2.44 3.97
C GLY A 53 8.47 -3.77 3.27
N TYR A 54 8.75 -4.79 4.05
CA TYR A 54 9.14 -6.11 3.57
C TYR A 54 8.26 -7.21 4.18
N PRO A 55 6.94 -7.24 3.89
CA PRO A 55 6.05 -8.25 4.45
C PRO A 55 6.48 -9.68 4.09
N GLU A 56 7.14 -9.88 2.95
CA GLU A 56 7.68 -11.17 2.52
C GLU A 56 8.77 -11.74 3.44
N LYS A 57 9.28 -10.95 4.38
CA LYS A 57 10.21 -11.39 5.42
C LYS A 57 9.55 -11.72 6.75
N HIS A 58 8.25 -11.46 6.89
CA HIS A 58 7.48 -11.57 8.14
C HIS A 58 6.19 -12.36 7.96
N LEU A 59 6.19 -13.29 7.04
CA LEU A 59 4.99 -14.00 6.57
C LEU A 59 4.29 -14.82 7.66
N GLU A 60 5.04 -15.52 8.51
CA GLU A 60 4.45 -16.33 9.58
C GLU A 60 3.67 -15.46 10.58
N ALA A 61 4.24 -14.33 10.99
CA ALA A 61 3.60 -13.41 11.92
C ALA A 61 2.35 -12.76 11.30
N LEU A 62 2.43 -12.33 10.04
CA LEU A 62 1.30 -11.73 9.33
C LEU A 62 0.17 -12.73 9.07
N VAL A 63 0.50 -13.96 8.71
CA VAL A 63 -0.49 -15.04 8.55
C VAL A 63 -1.13 -15.38 9.88
N GLY A 64 -0.33 -15.45 10.95
CA GLY A 64 -0.81 -15.71 12.31
C GLY A 64 -1.79 -14.65 12.83
N ALA A 65 -1.66 -13.40 12.39
CA ALA A 65 -2.55 -12.30 12.75
C ALA A 65 -3.84 -12.26 11.89
N ALA A 66 -4.57 -13.35 11.85
CA ALA A 66 -5.77 -13.49 11.00
C ALA A 66 -6.88 -12.49 11.35
N ALA A 67 -7.07 -12.18 12.63
CA ALA A 67 -8.07 -11.18 13.06
C ALA A 67 -7.74 -9.79 12.53
N THR A 68 -6.47 -9.41 12.48
CA THR A 68 -6.00 -8.15 11.90
C THR A 68 -6.30 -8.09 10.41
N ARG A 69 -5.94 -9.15 9.67
CA ARG A 69 -6.20 -9.21 8.21
C ARG A 69 -7.69 -9.17 7.90
N ASN A 70 -8.51 -9.86 8.68
CA ASN A 70 -9.96 -9.85 8.51
C ASN A 70 -10.56 -8.46 8.79
N ALA A 71 -10.11 -7.76 9.83
CA ALA A 71 -10.57 -6.41 10.16
C ALA A 71 -10.24 -5.42 9.04
N ILE A 72 -9.03 -5.49 8.46
CA ILE A 72 -8.63 -4.66 7.32
C ILE A 72 -9.49 -4.98 6.09
N LYS A 73 -9.71 -6.25 5.80
CA LYS A 73 -10.56 -6.67 4.69
C LYS A 73 -11.98 -6.15 4.84
N GLU A 74 -12.57 -6.32 6.00
CA GLU A 74 -13.91 -5.83 6.28
C GLU A 74 -14.03 -4.31 6.10
N TYR A 75 -13.08 -3.55 6.64
CA TYR A 75 -13.03 -2.10 6.48
C TYR A 75 -12.99 -1.68 5.01
N ALA A 76 -12.10 -2.29 4.21
CA ALA A 76 -11.98 -2.00 2.78
C ALA A 76 -13.25 -2.39 2.00
N GLU A 77 -13.83 -3.56 2.29
CA GLU A 77 -15.05 -4.06 1.62
C GLU A 77 -16.28 -3.21 1.94
N GLN A 78 -16.35 -2.62 3.12
CA GLN A 78 -17.42 -1.69 3.54
C GLN A 78 -17.23 -0.27 2.99
N GLY A 79 -16.22 -0.03 2.14
CA GLY A 79 -15.98 1.26 1.51
C GLY A 79 -15.04 2.17 2.30
N GLY A 80 -14.28 1.63 3.24
CA GLY A 80 -13.21 2.35 3.91
C GLY A 80 -12.13 2.80 2.93
N ARG A 81 -11.61 4.01 3.13
CA ARG A 81 -10.54 4.57 2.29
C ARG A 81 -9.21 3.99 2.68
N VAL A 82 -8.46 3.50 1.70
CA VAL A 82 -7.14 2.87 1.90
C VAL A 82 -6.16 3.39 0.86
N ILE A 83 -4.95 3.74 1.31
CA ILE A 83 -3.79 3.94 0.44
C ILE A 83 -2.76 2.88 0.83
N ALA A 84 -2.35 2.08 -0.15
CA ALA A 84 -1.42 0.98 0.05
C ALA A 84 -0.24 1.10 -0.92
N GLU A 85 0.95 1.22 -0.37
CA GLU A 85 2.18 1.44 -1.12
C GLU A 85 3.14 0.25 -0.97
N CYS A 86 3.68 -0.26 -2.06
CA CYS A 86 4.70 -1.31 -2.09
C CYS A 86 4.35 -2.50 -1.18
N GLY A 87 5.06 -2.69 -0.06
CA GLY A 87 4.76 -3.76 0.91
C GLY A 87 3.34 -3.71 1.46
N GLY A 88 2.78 -2.52 1.66
CA GLY A 88 1.38 -2.35 2.07
C GLY A 88 0.40 -2.83 1.00
N MET A 89 0.69 -2.59 -0.27
CA MET A 89 -0.09 -3.14 -1.39
C MET A 89 0.03 -4.66 -1.44
N MET A 90 1.22 -5.22 -1.28
CA MET A 90 1.44 -6.66 -1.24
C MET A 90 0.62 -7.33 -0.13
N TYR A 91 0.55 -6.71 1.04
CA TYR A 91 -0.22 -7.17 2.19
C TYR A 91 -1.74 -7.18 1.93
N LEU A 92 -2.26 -6.25 1.12
CA LEU A 92 -3.66 -6.24 0.69
C LEU A 92 -3.99 -7.30 -0.37
N CYS A 93 -3.02 -7.82 -1.07
CA CYS A 93 -3.20 -8.85 -2.08
C CYS A 93 -3.73 -10.16 -1.49
N ASP A 94 -4.06 -11.09 -2.37
CA ASP A 94 -4.60 -12.39 -1.98
C ASP A 94 -3.55 -13.22 -1.23
N LYS A 95 -2.34 -13.28 -1.78
CA LYS A 95 -1.23 -14.02 -1.19
C LYS A 95 0.14 -13.54 -1.67
N ILE A 96 1.15 -13.88 -0.88
CA ILE A 96 2.56 -13.79 -1.27
C ILE A 96 3.09 -15.22 -1.45
N VAL A 97 3.73 -15.50 -2.58
CA VAL A 97 4.29 -16.79 -2.92
C VAL A 97 5.81 -16.72 -2.81
N THR A 98 6.39 -17.64 -2.06
CA THR A 98 7.84 -17.80 -1.87
C THR A 98 8.30 -19.17 -2.33
N ASP A 99 9.61 -19.43 -2.26
CA ASP A 99 10.16 -20.77 -2.51
C ASP A 99 9.64 -21.82 -1.51
N ASP A 100 9.21 -21.37 -0.32
CA ASP A 100 8.74 -22.24 0.77
C ASP A 100 7.21 -22.48 0.76
N GLY A 101 6.46 -21.76 -0.07
CA GLY A 101 5.03 -21.96 -0.18
C GLY A 101 4.22 -20.71 -0.47
N GLU A 102 2.92 -20.80 -0.23
CA GLU A 102 1.94 -19.75 -0.42
C GLU A 102 1.45 -19.20 0.94
N TRP A 103 1.42 -17.87 1.07
CA TRP A 103 1.14 -17.21 2.32
C TRP A 103 -0.05 -16.25 2.14
N PRO A 104 -1.24 -16.59 2.68
CA PRO A 104 -2.41 -15.74 2.53
C PRO A 104 -2.21 -14.39 3.23
N MET A 105 -2.62 -13.33 2.54
CA MET A 105 -2.60 -11.96 3.04
C MET A 105 -4.04 -11.46 3.29
N CYS A 106 -4.31 -10.16 3.20
CA CYS A 106 -5.65 -9.63 3.51
C CYS A 106 -6.73 -10.06 2.52
N GLY A 107 -6.38 -10.39 1.27
CA GLY A 107 -7.34 -10.82 0.26
C GLY A 107 -8.35 -9.74 -0.17
N VAL A 108 -7.97 -8.48 -0.08
CA VAL A 108 -8.76 -7.33 -0.60
C VAL A 108 -8.57 -7.22 -2.11
N LEU A 109 -7.33 -7.33 -2.57
CA LEU A 109 -6.95 -7.22 -3.98
C LEU A 109 -6.78 -8.63 -4.56
N PRO A 110 -7.42 -8.96 -5.70
CA PRO A 110 -7.44 -10.33 -6.24
C PRO A 110 -6.16 -10.66 -7.04
N TYR A 111 -5.01 -10.30 -6.50
CA TYR A 111 -3.71 -10.51 -7.13
C TYR A 111 -2.79 -11.29 -6.22
N SER A 112 -1.85 -12.01 -6.81
CA SER A 112 -0.78 -12.71 -6.09
C SER A 112 0.56 -12.04 -6.37
N ILE A 113 1.42 -12.07 -5.36
CA ILE A 113 2.77 -11.51 -5.44
C ILE A 113 3.78 -12.66 -5.34
N THR A 114 4.78 -12.67 -6.21
CA THR A 114 5.90 -13.57 -6.08
C THR A 114 7.12 -12.91 -5.43
N ALA A 115 7.65 -13.58 -4.42
CA ALA A 115 8.93 -13.28 -3.79
C ALA A 115 9.94 -14.44 -3.99
N ARG A 116 9.66 -15.37 -4.91
CA ARG A 116 10.57 -16.47 -5.25
C ARG A 116 11.89 -15.95 -5.77
N LYS A 117 12.99 -16.55 -5.37
CA LYS A 117 14.35 -16.09 -5.74
C LYS A 117 14.56 -16.02 -7.26
N ALA A 118 14.07 -17.03 -7.99
CA ALA A 118 14.20 -17.09 -9.45
C ALA A 118 13.38 -16.02 -10.21
N GLU A 119 12.36 -15.46 -9.59
CA GLU A 119 11.44 -14.48 -10.20
C GLU A 119 11.72 -13.04 -9.74
N ARG A 120 12.71 -12.84 -8.88
CA ARG A 120 13.10 -11.52 -8.39
C ARG A 120 13.65 -10.65 -9.52
N LYS A 121 13.12 -9.43 -9.61
CA LYS A 121 13.58 -8.42 -10.56
C LYS A 121 13.56 -7.06 -9.88
N LEU A 122 14.72 -6.42 -9.82
CA LEU A 122 14.82 -5.07 -9.26
C LEU A 122 14.04 -4.07 -10.12
N SER A 123 13.07 -3.42 -9.50
CA SER A 123 12.41 -2.22 -10.00
C SER A 123 12.79 -1.05 -9.11
N LEU A 124 13.43 -0.06 -9.71
CA LEU A 124 14.01 1.09 -8.99
C LEU A 124 13.87 2.36 -9.80
N GLY A 125 13.48 3.43 -9.16
CA GLY A 125 13.57 4.78 -9.72
C GLY A 125 12.41 5.68 -9.33
N TYR A 126 12.53 6.94 -9.74
CA TYR A 126 11.46 7.91 -9.58
C TYR A 126 10.27 7.59 -10.47
N ARG A 127 9.08 7.87 -9.95
CA ARG A 127 7.80 7.68 -10.64
C ARG A 127 6.97 8.96 -10.53
N ARG A 128 6.22 9.26 -11.59
CA ARG A 128 5.19 10.28 -11.59
C ARG A 128 4.00 9.84 -12.42
N PHE A 129 2.83 10.29 -12.03
CA PHE A 129 1.57 10.01 -12.73
C PHE A 129 0.54 11.11 -12.43
N LEU A 130 -0.53 11.14 -13.22
CA LEU A 130 -1.63 12.08 -13.05
C LEU A 130 -2.89 11.33 -12.58
N LEU A 131 -3.55 11.87 -11.56
CA LEU A 131 -4.91 11.50 -11.21
C LEU A 131 -5.77 12.77 -11.21
N ASN A 132 -6.86 12.74 -11.97
CA ASN A 132 -7.78 13.88 -12.11
C ASN A 132 -7.07 15.21 -12.42
N GLY A 133 -6.04 15.15 -13.25
CA GLY A 133 -5.25 16.32 -13.67
C GLY A 133 -4.20 16.78 -12.67
N ARG A 134 -4.07 16.12 -11.51
CA ARG A 134 -3.02 16.42 -10.53
C ARG A 134 -1.85 15.45 -10.66
N GLU A 135 -0.64 15.99 -10.61
CA GLU A 135 0.58 15.19 -10.61
C GLU A 135 0.89 14.64 -9.22
N TYR A 136 1.17 13.34 -9.16
CA TYR A 136 1.69 12.62 -8.00
C TYR A 136 3.08 12.12 -8.32
N ARG A 137 3.99 12.26 -7.38
CA ARG A 137 5.38 11.82 -7.49
C ARG A 137 5.70 10.83 -6.39
N GLY A 138 6.68 9.99 -6.66
CA GLY A 138 7.19 9.03 -5.70
C GLY A 138 8.40 8.30 -6.22
N HIS A 139 8.72 7.22 -5.57
CA HIS A 139 9.77 6.30 -6.01
C HIS A 139 9.32 4.86 -5.89
N GLU A 140 9.97 3.99 -6.61
CA GLU A 140 9.77 2.56 -6.61
C GLU A 140 11.07 1.88 -6.25
N PHE A 141 11.01 0.91 -5.34
CA PHE A 141 12.12 0.05 -4.98
C PHE A 141 11.60 -1.27 -4.46
N HIS A 142 11.65 -2.33 -5.29
CA HIS A 142 11.24 -3.67 -4.89
C HIS A 142 11.87 -4.73 -5.78
N TYR A 143 11.92 -5.97 -5.28
CA TYR A 143 12.34 -7.17 -6.00
C TYR A 143 11.18 -8.10 -6.32
N THR A 144 10.08 -7.99 -5.60
CA THR A 144 8.85 -8.79 -5.80
C THR A 144 8.12 -8.35 -7.06
N GLN A 145 7.32 -9.25 -7.64
CA GLN A 145 6.55 -9.01 -8.85
C GLN A 145 5.12 -9.52 -8.69
N PHE A 146 4.19 -9.05 -9.50
CA PHE A 146 2.90 -9.72 -9.64
C PHE A 146 3.12 -11.11 -10.24
N LEU A 147 2.36 -12.10 -9.75
CA LEU A 147 2.35 -13.48 -10.24
C LEU A 147 1.06 -13.74 -11.00
N GLY A 148 1.18 -14.02 -12.30
CA GLY A 148 0.02 -14.19 -13.16
C GLY A 148 -0.59 -12.85 -13.59
N ASP A 149 -1.82 -12.59 -13.18
CA ASP A 149 -2.53 -11.37 -13.55
C ASP A 149 -1.90 -10.11 -12.95
N ILE A 150 -1.77 -9.09 -13.77
CA ILE A 150 -1.27 -7.77 -13.39
C ILE A 150 -2.44 -6.79 -13.38
N PRO A 151 -2.60 -5.96 -12.34
CA PRO A 151 -3.66 -4.96 -12.31
C PRO A 151 -3.60 -4.01 -13.52
N SER A 152 -4.76 -3.66 -14.05
CA SER A 152 -4.86 -2.58 -15.02
C SER A 152 -4.58 -1.24 -14.34
N SER A 153 -3.63 -0.47 -14.87
CA SER A 153 -3.33 0.86 -14.36
C SER A 153 -4.43 1.86 -14.76
N ILE A 154 -4.86 2.68 -13.80
CA ILE A 154 -5.84 3.75 -14.03
C ILE A 154 -5.20 5.00 -14.63
N THR A 155 -3.88 5.05 -14.70
CA THR A 155 -3.12 6.17 -15.23
C THR A 155 -1.80 5.68 -15.84
N GLN A 156 -1.22 6.48 -16.72
CA GLN A 156 0.12 6.25 -17.24
C GLN A 156 1.16 6.68 -16.20
N VAL A 157 2.11 5.79 -15.93
CA VAL A 157 3.23 6.08 -15.01
C VAL A 157 4.50 6.34 -15.80
N TYR A 158 5.26 7.35 -15.40
CA TYR A 158 6.49 7.79 -16.05
C TYR A 158 7.68 7.73 -15.11
N ASN A 159 8.86 7.45 -15.67
CA ASN A 159 10.14 7.57 -14.96
C ASN A 159 10.66 9.02 -14.97
N ALA A 160 11.82 9.27 -14.39
CA ALA A 160 12.47 10.59 -14.35
C ALA A 160 12.79 11.16 -15.74
N LYS A 161 12.97 10.31 -16.75
CA LYS A 161 13.25 10.71 -18.14
C LYS A 161 11.99 11.01 -18.94
N GLY A 162 10.80 10.80 -18.37
CA GLY A 162 9.53 10.94 -19.07
C GLY A 162 9.13 9.73 -19.91
N GLU A 163 9.84 8.62 -19.79
CA GLU A 163 9.50 7.36 -20.44
C GLU A 163 8.44 6.62 -19.62
N THR A 164 7.54 5.91 -20.30
CA THR A 164 6.49 5.11 -19.63
C THR A 164 7.08 3.88 -18.96
N VAL A 165 6.56 3.56 -17.78
CA VAL A 165 6.90 2.33 -17.04
C VAL A 165 5.67 1.49 -16.79
N GLN A 166 5.88 0.19 -16.61
CA GLN A 166 4.78 -0.80 -16.48
C GLN A 166 4.23 -0.93 -15.06
N THR A 167 4.71 -0.13 -14.11
CA THR A 167 4.20 -0.12 -12.73
C THR A 167 2.75 0.34 -12.72
N PRO A 168 1.78 -0.51 -12.32
CA PRO A 168 0.40 -0.09 -12.27
C PRO A 168 0.11 0.77 -11.04
N VAL A 169 -0.72 1.79 -11.25
CA VAL A 169 -1.47 2.46 -10.18
C VAL A 169 -2.92 2.04 -10.37
N PHE A 170 -3.51 1.42 -9.39
CA PHE A 170 -4.84 0.81 -9.55
C PHE A 170 -5.75 1.05 -8.35
N LYS A 171 -7.05 0.93 -8.60
CA LYS A 171 -8.08 1.12 -7.59
C LYS A 171 -8.98 -0.10 -7.49
N TYR A 172 -9.40 -0.36 -6.26
CA TYR A 172 -10.49 -1.26 -5.94
C TYR A 172 -11.40 -0.59 -4.89
N LYS A 173 -12.66 -0.31 -5.23
CA LYS A 173 -13.56 0.50 -4.38
C LYS A 173 -12.85 1.81 -3.98
N HIS A 174 -12.63 2.05 -2.70
CA HIS A 174 -11.91 3.21 -2.16
C HIS A 174 -10.46 2.88 -1.75
N VAL A 175 -9.88 1.87 -2.35
CA VAL A 175 -8.48 1.48 -2.19
C VAL A 175 -7.68 1.98 -3.37
N LEU A 176 -6.63 2.77 -3.12
CA LEU A 176 -5.61 3.14 -4.10
C LEU A 176 -4.32 2.37 -3.77
N ALA A 177 -3.80 1.64 -4.74
CA ALA A 177 -2.66 0.77 -4.53
C ALA A 177 -1.64 0.88 -5.68
N SER A 178 -0.37 0.75 -5.34
CA SER A 178 0.76 0.70 -6.28
C SER A 178 2.02 0.20 -5.58
N TYR A 179 3.03 -0.19 -6.35
CA TYR A 179 4.40 -0.32 -5.84
C TYR A 179 5.06 1.05 -5.56
N THR A 180 4.52 2.13 -6.08
CA THR A 180 5.07 3.48 -5.89
C THR A 180 4.86 3.96 -4.46
N HIS A 181 5.96 4.39 -3.82
CA HIS A 181 5.92 5.14 -2.58
C HIS A 181 5.69 6.61 -2.91
N LEU A 182 4.54 7.16 -2.53
CA LEU A 182 4.20 8.56 -2.79
C LEU A 182 5.06 9.51 -1.97
N TYR A 183 5.40 10.64 -2.57
CA TYR A 183 6.10 11.70 -1.88
C TYR A 183 5.11 12.63 -1.17
N TRP A 184 4.77 12.27 0.06
CA TRP A 184 3.73 12.92 0.86
C TRP A 184 4.03 14.37 1.23
N GLY A 185 5.29 14.80 1.22
CA GLY A 185 5.68 16.19 1.48
C GLY A 185 5.07 17.22 0.55
N GLU A 186 4.61 16.80 -0.63
CA GLU A 186 3.96 17.63 -1.64
C GLU A 186 2.43 17.44 -1.69
N LEU A 187 1.86 16.56 -0.87
CA LEU A 187 0.43 16.19 -0.92
C LEU A 187 -0.38 16.85 0.19
N GLU A 188 -1.60 17.23 -0.17
CA GLU A 188 -2.63 17.62 0.78
C GLU A 188 -3.58 16.43 1.00
N LEU A 189 -3.75 15.99 2.25
CA LEU A 189 -4.55 14.82 2.59
C LEU A 189 -5.98 14.94 2.06
N GLU A 190 -6.63 16.08 2.24
CA GLU A 190 -8.00 16.29 1.76
C GLU A 190 -8.13 16.06 0.25
N GLN A 191 -7.10 16.39 -0.50
CA GLN A 191 -7.13 16.24 -1.95
C GLN A 191 -6.92 14.79 -2.38
N ILE A 192 -6.00 14.07 -1.73
CA ILE A 192 -5.83 12.65 -2.06
C ILE A 192 -7.04 11.82 -1.64
N LEU A 193 -7.73 12.18 -0.56
CA LEU A 193 -8.98 11.54 -0.15
C LEU A 193 -10.11 11.69 -1.18
N LYS A 194 -10.05 12.71 -2.02
CA LYS A 194 -11.00 12.89 -3.14
C LYS A 194 -10.72 11.96 -4.32
N GLU A 195 -9.51 11.40 -4.40
CA GLU A 195 -9.14 10.40 -5.40
C GLU A 195 -9.67 9.00 -5.04
N LEU A 196 -10.02 8.77 -3.78
CA LEU A 196 -10.52 7.51 -3.25
C LEU A 196 -12.04 7.48 -3.23
#